data_72aa07e7c6cf0f6445ba52294ef5d0a7
#
_entry.id   72aa07e7c6cf0f6445ba52294ef5d0a7
#
_cell.length_a   1.000
_cell.length_b   1.000
_cell.length_c   1.000
_cell.angle_alpha   90.00
_cell.angle_beta   90.00
_cell.angle_gamma   90.00
#
_symmetry.space_group_name_H-M   'P 1'
#
loop_
_entity.id
_entity.type
_entity.pdbx_description
1 polymer ?
#
loop_
_entity_poly.entity_id
_entity_poly.type
_entity_poly.pdbx_seq_one_letter_code
_entity_poly.pdbx_strand_id
1 'polypeptide(L)'
;EIGSGLVGSEMCIRDRTVLHEMGLLSAKPVLYACNVGEDDLMEGIENNKYVPLVAARAKEEGARYIPICAKTEEDIAGSTQEEKIAFLQEMGIESTGLDKLIKASYELLGLISFLTDGKKECRAWTIRKGTKAPQAAGKIHSDFERGFIRASVIAYSDLEAHDFDYAAVKAKGLQRTEGKEYVVKDGDVIEFLFNV
;
A
#
# COMPACT_ATOMS: atom_id res chain seq x y z
N GLU A 1 -43.88 14.42 -10.77
CA GLU A 1 -42.63 14.28 -11.53
C GLU A 1 -41.46 14.70 -10.64
N ILE A 2 -40.83 13.74 -9.98
CA ILE A 2 -39.57 13.98 -9.26
C ILE A 2 -38.47 13.86 -10.33
N GLY A 3 -37.88 14.98 -10.66
CA GLY A 3 -36.90 15.10 -11.73
C GLY A 3 -35.69 14.15 -11.52
N SER A 4 -35.40 13.37 -12.55
CA SER A 4 -34.26 12.49 -12.69
C SER A 4 -32.90 13.21 -12.83
N GLY A 5 -32.65 14.24 -12.02
CA GLY A 5 -31.52 15.15 -12.13
C GLY A 5 -30.44 15.07 -11.07
N LEU A 6 -30.41 14.02 -10.24
CA LEU A 6 -29.45 13.92 -9.12
C LEU A 6 -28.67 12.60 -9.06
N VAL A 7 -28.45 11.98 -10.20
CA VAL A 7 -27.49 10.87 -10.29
C VAL A 7 -26.21 11.41 -10.92
N GLY A 8 -25.21 11.78 -10.12
CA GLY A 8 -23.88 12.11 -10.59
C GLY A 8 -23.24 13.41 -10.12
N SER A 9 -23.93 14.27 -9.37
CA SER A 9 -23.33 15.47 -8.83
C SER A 9 -22.97 15.29 -7.36
N GLU A 10 -21.66 15.31 -7.11
CA GLU A 10 -21.03 15.72 -5.86
C GLU A 10 -21.87 15.48 -4.60
N MET A 11 -21.84 14.23 -4.11
CA MET A 11 -22.26 13.97 -2.73
C MET A 11 -21.49 14.94 -1.85
N CYS A 12 -22.20 15.85 -1.20
CA CYS A 12 -21.63 16.91 -0.38
C CYS A 12 -20.60 16.31 0.57
N ILE A 13 -19.47 16.97 0.77
CA ILE A 13 -18.40 16.50 1.69
C ILE A 13 -18.98 16.13 3.06
N ARG A 14 -20.00 16.89 3.50
CA ARG A 14 -20.75 16.66 4.73
C ARG A 14 -21.49 15.31 4.73
N ASP A 15 -22.12 14.96 3.60
CA ASP A 15 -22.86 13.70 3.47
C ASP A 15 -21.91 12.50 3.46
N ARG A 16 -20.73 12.62 2.86
CA ARG A 16 -19.69 11.59 2.91
C ARG A 16 -19.18 11.37 4.34
N THR A 17 -19.01 12.43 5.12
CA THR A 17 -18.59 12.33 6.53
C THR A 17 -19.62 11.59 7.34
N VAL A 18 -20.90 11.95 7.20
CA VAL A 18 -22.02 11.28 7.91
C VAL A 18 -22.09 9.80 7.52
N LEU A 19 -22.03 9.46 6.24
CA LEU A 19 -22.04 8.06 5.79
C LEU A 19 -20.86 7.26 6.33
N HIS A 20 -19.68 7.88 6.40
CA HIS A 20 -18.50 7.25 6.98
C HIS A 20 -18.66 7.00 8.48
N GLU A 21 -19.23 7.96 9.22
CA GLU A 21 -19.52 7.84 10.67
C GLU A 21 -20.57 6.76 10.96
N MET A 22 -21.54 6.54 10.07
CA MET A 22 -22.54 5.48 10.19
C MET A 22 -21.91 4.08 10.06
N GLY A 23 -20.72 3.93 9.52
CA GLY A 23 -19.99 2.65 9.42
C GLY A 23 -20.69 1.58 8.57
N LEU A 24 -21.55 1.99 7.62
CA LEU A 24 -22.32 1.07 6.79
C LEU A 24 -21.40 0.16 5.96
N LEU A 25 -21.68 -1.14 5.96
CA LEU A 25 -20.91 -2.12 5.17
C LEU A 25 -20.98 -1.81 3.67
N SER A 26 -22.13 -1.39 3.15
CA SER A 26 -22.34 -1.03 1.76
C SER A 26 -21.58 0.23 1.31
N ALA A 27 -21.10 1.05 2.26
CA ALA A 27 -20.28 2.22 1.99
C ALA A 27 -18.77 1.92 2.02
N LYS A 28 -18.37 0.72 2.46
CA LYS A 28 -16.97 0.32 2.52
C LYS A 28 -16.48 -0.18 1.15
N PRO A 29 -15.22 0.14 0.78
CA PRO A 29 -14.63 -0.42 -0.42
C PRO A 29 -14.50 -1.94 -0.28
N VAL A 30 -14.72 -2.65 -1.38
CA VAL A 30 -14.73 -4.12 -1.43
C VAL A 30 -13.54 -4.63 -2.23
N LEU A 31 -12.93 -5.70 -1.74
CA LEU A 31 -11.91 -6.48 -2.41
C LEU A 31 -12.35 -7.95 -2.42
N TYR A 32 -12.46 -8.55 -3.59
CA TYR A 32 -12.81 -9.96 -3.74
C TYR A 32 -11.56 -10.84 -3.72
N ALA A 33 -11.44 -11.73 -2.75
CA ALA A 33 -10.41 -12.76 -2.71
C ALA A 33 -10.98 -14.04 -3.33
N CYS A 34 -10.52 -14.41 -4.51
CA CYS A 34 -10.92 -15.63 -5.20
C CYS A 34 -10.02 -16.78 -4.76
N ASN A 35 -10.51 -17.66 -3.88
CA ASN A 35 -9.76 -18.85 -3.52
C ASN A 35 -9.80 -19.87 -4.66
N VAL A 36 -8.65 -20.17 -5.25
CA VAL A 36 -8.47 -21.05 -6.40
C VAL A 36 -7.59 -22.25 -6.03
N GLY A 37 -7.60 -23.29 -6.87
CA GLY A 37 -6.69 -24.42 -6.74
C GLY A 37 -5.27 -24.11 -7.19
N GLU A 38 -4.32 -24.98 -6.84
CA GLU A 38 -2.93 -24.88 -7.30
C GLU A 38 -2.85 -25.01 -8.82
N ASP A 39 -3.63 -25.94 -9.40
CA ASP A 39 -3.69 -26.16 -10.84
C ASP A 39 -4.14 -24.89 -11.58
N ASP A 40 -5.13 -24.15 -11.04
CA ASP A 40 -5.61 -22.87 -11.61
C ASP A 40 -4.51 -21.80 -11.62
N LEU A 41 -3.60 -21.79 -10.61
CA LEU A 41 -2.48 -20.86 -10.59
C LEU A 41 -1.44 -21.17 -11.66
N MET A 42 -1.23 -22.46 -11.97
CA MET A 42 -0.24 -22.92 -12.95
C MET A 42 -0.77 -22.89 -14.38
N GLU A 43 -2.04 -23.25 -14.58
CA GLU A 43 -2.67 -23.32 -15.90
C GLU A 43 -3.19 -21.98 -16.42
N GLY A 44 -3.28 -20.98 -15.55
CA GLY A 44 -3.81 -19.65 -15.85
C GLY A 44 -5.20 -19.43 -15.27
N ILE A 45 -5.31 -18.40 -14.47
CA ILE A 45 -6.51 -18.02 -13.69
C ILE A 45 -7.71 -17.73 -14.60
N GLU A 46 -7.46 -17.28 -15.82
CA GLU A 46 -8.46 -16.99 -16.85
C GLU A 46 -9.21 -18.24 -17.32
N ASN A 47 -8.62 -19.43 -17.17
CA ASN A 47 -9.22 -20.72 -17.51
C ASN A 47 -10.18 -21.22 -16.42
N ASN A 48 -10.12 -20.66 -15.22
CA ASN A 48 -11.03 -21.01 -14.14
C ASN A 48 -12.46 -20.54 -14.46
N LYS A 49 -13.43 -21.43 -14.23
CA LYS A 49 -14.86 -21.18 -14.55
C LYS A 49 -15.47 -19.99 -13.81
N TYR A 50 -15.00 -19.71 -12.58
CA TYR A 50 -15.65 -18.75 -11.67
C TYR A 50 -14.92 -17.42 -11.59
N VAL A 51 -13.61 -17.40 -11.69
CA VAL A 51 -12.80 -16.17 -11.56
C VAL A 51 -13.21 -15.09 -12.57
N PRO A 52 -13.44 -15.39 -13.87
CA PRO A 52 -13.94 -14.40 -14.82
C PRO A 52 -15.29 -13.78 -14.43
N LEU A 53 -16.18 -14.55 -13.80
CA LEU A 53 -17.48 -14.05 -13.33
C LEU A 53 -17.30 -13.05 -12.18
N VAL A 54 -16.40 -13.36 -11.23
CA VAL A 54 -16.07 -12.43 -10.15
C VAL A 54 -15.37 -11.19 -10.69
N ALA A 55 -14.47 -11.34 -11.65
CA ALA A 55 -13.80 -10.22 -12.31
C ALA A 55 -14.79 -9.27 -12.99
N ALA A 56 -15.79 -9.82 -13.70
CA ALA A 56 -16.85 -9.02 -14.32
C ALA A 56 -17.67 -8.26 -13.28
N ARG A 57 -18.05 -8.93 -12.18
CA ARG A 57 -18.81 -8.32 -11.08
C ARG A 57 -18.00 -7.24 -10.37
N ALA A 58 -16.74 -7.51 -10.07
CA ALA A 58 -15.83 -6.52 -9.47
C ALA A 58 -15.71 -5.26 -10.33
N LYS A 59 -15.61 -5.44 -11.67
CA LYS A 59 -15.56 -4.32 -12.60
C LYS A 59 -16.85 -3.48 -12.60
N GLU A 60 -18.02 -4.11 -12.54
CA GLU A 60 -19.32 -3.41 -12.46
C GLU A 60 -19.44 -2.57 -11.17
N GLU A 61 -18.91 -3.08 -10.05
CA GLU A 61 -18.96 -2.41 -8.75
C GLU A 61 -17.80 -1.44 -8.50
N GLY A 62 -16.84 -1.34 -9.42
CA GLY A 62 -15.60 -0.56 -9.20
C GLY A 62 -14.71 -1.16 -8.11
N ALA A 63 -14.93 -2.44 -7.79
CA ALA A 63 -14.14 -3.20 -6.84
C ALA A 63 -12.93 -3.86 -7.51
N ARG A 64 -12.02 -4.41 -6.70
CA ARG A 64 -10.90 -5.23 -7.18
C ARG A 64 -11.12 -6.70 -6.84
N TYR A 65 -10.45 -7.59 -7.55
CA TYR A 65 -10.37 -9.00 -7.22
C TYR A 65 -8.92 -9.48 -7.25
N ILE A 66 -8.63 -10.50 -6.45
CA ILE A 66 -7.32 -11.13 -6.36
C ILE A 66 -7.52 -12.63 -6.29
N PRO A 67 -6.89 -13.40 -7.16
CA PRO A 67 -6.80 -14.84 -7.02
C PRO A 67 -5.74 -15.20 -5.98
N ILE A 68 -6.09 -16.07 -5.06
CA ILE A 68 -5.21 -16.66 -4.03
C ILE A 68 -5.47 -18.16 -3.93
N CYS A 69 -4.42 -18.94 -3.67
CA CYS A 69 -4.56 -20.33 -3.27
C CYS A 69 -4.24 -20.43 -1.77
N ALA A 70 -5.27 -20.59 -0.93
CA ALA A 70 -5.09 -20.66 0.50
C ALA A 70 -4.24 -21.86 0.94
N LYS A 71 -4.29 -22.97 0.19
CA LYS A 71 -3.46 -24.14 0.46
C LYS A 71 -1.99 -23.86 0.23
N THR A 72 -1.64 -23.25 -0.90
CA THR A 72 -0.26 -22.83 -1.20
C THR A 72 0.28 -21.89 -0.11
N GLU A 73 -0.55 -20.93 0.35
CA GLU A 73 -0.16 -20.01 1.43
C GLU A 73 0.08 -20.73 2.76
N GLU A 74 -0.74 -21.74 3.07
CA GLU A 74 -0.56 -22.59 4.26
C GLU A 74 0.74 -23.39 4.17
N ASP A 75 1.02 -24.00 3.03
CA ASP A 75 2.20 -24.83 2.82
C ASP A 75 3.52 -24.06 2.97
N ILE A 76 3.53 -22.78 2.56
CA ILE A 76 4.71 -21.91 2.66
C ILE A 76 4.75 -21.06 3.94
N ALA A 77 3.71 -21.08 4.78
CA ALA A 77 3.62 -20.20 5.95
C ALA A 77 4.76 -20.35 6.95
N GLY A 78 5.27 -21.59 7.10
CA GLY A 78 6.38 -21.92 8.01
C GLY A 78 7.78 -21.89 7.38
N SER A 79 7.88 -21.63 6.08
CA SER A 79 9.13 -21.67 5.32
C SER A 79 10.00 -20.42 5.53
N THR A 80 11.30 -20.58 5.40
CA THR A 80 12.25 -19.46 5.34
C THR A 80 12.03 -18.63 4.07
N GLN A 81 12.59 -17.42 4.02
CA GLN A 81 12.47 -16.56 2.85
C GLN A 81 13.09 -17.22 1.59
N GLU A 82 14.19 -17.92 1.75
CA GLU A 82 14.88 -18.61 0.66
C GLU A 82 14.04 -19.76 0.10
N GLU A 83 13.41 -20.55 0.99
CA GLU A 83 12.50 -21.64 0.61
C GLU A 83 11.25 -21.11 -0.11
N LYS A 84 10.69 -19.99 0.34
CA LYS A 84 9.57 -19.32 -0.34
C LYS A 84 9.92 -18.87 -1.75
N ILE A 85 11.09 -18.25 -1.92
CA ILE A 85 11.57 -17.83 -3.23
C ILE A 85 11.75 -19.02 -4.17
N ALA A 86 12.39 -20.11 -3.68
CA ALA A 86 12.59 -21.32 -4.46
C ALA A 86 11.25 -21.94 -4.90
N PHE A 87 10.29 -22.03 -3.97
CA PHE A 87 8.96 -22.55 -4.23
C PHE A 87 8.19 -21.72 -5.28
N LEU A 88 8.21 -20.38 -5.16
CA LEU A 88 7.57 -19.47 -6.12
C LEU A 88 8.19 -19.62 -7.52
N GLN A 89 9.51 -19.76 -7.60
CA GLN A 89 10.22 -19.98 -8.87
C GLN A 89 9.84 -21.32 -9.51
N GLU A 90 9.72 -22.38 -8.73
CA GLU A 90 9.29 -23.69 -9.20
C GLU A 90 7.87 -23.66 -9.77
N MET A 91 6.97 -22.93 -9.12
CA MET A 91 5.60 -22.72 -9.58
C MET A 91 5.45 -21.68 -10.70
N GLY A 92 6.51 -20.97 -11.07
CA GLY A 92 6.43 -19.89 -12.05
C GLY A 92 5.62 -18.68 -11.59
N ILE A 93 5.52 -18.43 -10.28
CA ILE A 93 4.75 -17.35 -9.66
C ILE A 93 5.71 -16.28 -9.13
N GLU A 94 5.44 -15.01 -9.43
CA GLU A 94 6.32 -13.89 -9.03
C GLU A 94 6.19 -13.49 -7.56
N SER A 95 5.02 -13.68 -6.95
CA SER A 95 4.74 -13.27 -5.56
C SER A 95 3.62 -14.11 -4.95
N THR A 96 3.61 -14.23 -3.62
CA THR A 96 2.57 -14.95 -2.88
C THR A 96 1.19 -14.30 -3.05
N GLY A 97 0.12 -15.05 -2.83
CA GLY A 97 -1.24 -14.52 -2.78
C GLY A 97 -1.41 -13.54 -1.62
N LEU A 98 -0.73 -13.79 -0.48
CA LEU A 98 -0.71 -12.90 0.67
C LEU A 98 -0.07 -11.55 0.34
N ASP A 99 1.06 -11.52 -0.37
CA ASP A 99 1.70 -10.27 -0.80
C ASP A 99 0.78 -9.46 -1.71
N LYS A 100 0.13 -10.13 -2.66
CA LYS A 100 -0.87 -9.52 -3.56
C LYS A 100 -2.04 -8.94 -2.76
N LEU A 101 -2.54 -9.68 -1.76
CA LEU A 101 -3.64 -9.25 -0.90
C LEU A 101 -3.27 -8.03 -0.07
N ILE A 102 -2.09 -8.02 0.55
CA ILE A 102 -1.59 -6.89 1.33
C ILE A 102 -1.47 -5.66 0.44
N LYS A 103 -0.80 -5.77 -0.71
CA LYS A 103 -0.61 -4.66 -1.65
C LYS A 103 -1.94 -4.07 -2.11
N ALA A 104 -2.87 -4.91 -2.55
CA ALA A 104 -4.17 -4.44 -3.00
C ALA A 104 -5.03 -3.85 -1.89
N SER A 105 -4.90 -4.35 -0.64
CA SER A 105 -5.57 -3.78 0.53
C SER A 105 -5.03 -2.39 0.87
N TYR A 106 -3.71 -2.19 0.81
CA TYR A 106 -3.08 -0.88 0.98
C TYR A 106 -3.55 0.11 -0.09
N GLU A 107 -3.55 -0.31 -1.36
CA GLU A 107 -4.04 0.52 -2.46
C GLU A 107 -5.52 0.88 -2.30
N LEU A 108 -6.37 -0.09 -1.91
CA LEU A 108 -7.80 0.10 -1.69
C LEU A 108 -8.08 1.11 -0.57
N LEU A 109 -7.30 1.06 0.51
CA LEU A 109 -7.43 1.95 1.66
C LEU A 109 -6.71 3.28 1.45
N GLY A 110 -6.01 3.47 0.33
CA GLY A 110 -5.20 4.64 0.04
C GLY A 110 -4.04 4.81 1.03
N LEU A 111 -3.45 3.69 1.45
CA LEU A 111 -2.31 3.67 2.37
C LEU A 111 -1.00 3.60 1.61
N ILE A 112 0.03 4.21 2.18
CA ILE A 112 1.41 4.14 1.75
C ILE A 112 2.30 3.97 2.98
N SER A 113 3.54 3.52 2.76
CA SER A 113 4.53 3.38 3.83
C SER A 113 5.75 4.25 3.55
N PHE A 114 6.23 4.97 4.55
CA PHE A 114 7.55 5.57 4.55
C PHE A 114 8.43 4.87 5.58
N LEU A 115 9.72 4.99 5.42
CA LEU A 115 10.72 4.32 6.23
C LEU A 115 11.51 5.36 7.04
N THR A 116 11.90 4.97 8.25
CA THR A 116 12.92 5.69 9.02
C THR A 116 14.08 4.75 9.27
N ASP A 117 15.29 5.26 9.02
CA ASP A 117 16.53 4.57 9.33
C ASP A 117 17.20 5.26 10.53
N GLY A 118 17.01 4.68 11.70
CA GLY A 118 17.58 5.17 12.95
C GLY A 118 18.73 4.28 13.41
N LYS A 119 19.67 4.85 14.17
CA LYS A 119 20.82 4.12 14.74
C LYS A 119 20.45 2.86 15.54
N LYS A 120 19.22 2.79 16.05
CA LYS A 120 18.74 1.69 16.89
C LYS A 120 17.81 0.74 16.16
N GLU A 121 17.01 1.27 15.23
CA GLU A 121 16.02 0.48 14.47
C GLU A 121 15.70 1.14 13.14
N CYS A 122 15.43 0.32 12.14
CA CYS A 122 14.76 0.72 10.91
C CYS A 122 13.28 0.37 11.06
N ARG A 123 12.39 1.30 10.67
CA ARG A 123 10.96 1.08 10.84
C ARG A 123 10.15 1.63 9.67
N ALA A 124 9.13 0.85 9.27
CA ALA A 124 8.12 1.29 8.32
C ALA A 124 6.92 1.91 9.06
N TRP A 125 6.42 3.03 8.54
CA TRP A 125 5.30 3.79 9.08
C TRP A 125 4.21 3.91 8.04
N THR A 126 3.02 3.44 8.37
CA THR A 126 1.88 3.50 7.47
C THR A 126 1.13 4.83 7.64
N ILE A 127 0.90 5.52 6.52
CA ILE A 127 0.16 6.78 6.44
C ILE A 127 -0.81 6.73 5.25
N ARG A 128 -1.71 7.71 5.17
CA ARG A 128 -2.59 7.86 4.01
C ARG A 128 -1.86 8.56 2.87
N LYS A 129 -2.12 8.15 1.65
CA LYS A 129 -1.65 8.85 0.44
C LYS A 129 -2.11 10.31 0.47
N GLY A 130 -1.19 11.23 0.20
CA GLY A 130 -1.46 12.67 0.30
C GLY A 130 -1.08 13.29 1.64
N THR A 131 -0.60 12.51 2.61
CA THR A 131 -0.11 13.03 3.91
C THR A 131 1.15 13.87 3.69
N LYS A 132 1.20 15.06 4.30
CA LYS A 132 2.35 15.95 4.27
C LYS A 132 3.40 15.56 5.32
N ALA A 133 4.64 16.00 5.12
CA ALA A 133 5.78 15.67 5.98
C ALA A 133 5.57 15.96 7.48
N PRO A 134 4.96 17.08 7.93
CA PRO A 134 4.72 17.30 9.35
C PRO A 134 3.78 16.26 9.97
N GLN A 135 2.66 15.93 9.28
CA GLN A 135 1.72 14.92 9.76
C GLN A 135 2.34 13.51 9.75
N ALA A 136 3.19 13.21 8.75
CA ALA A 136 3.96 11.97 8.73
C ALA A 136 4.92 11.88 9.92
N ALA A 137 5.63 12.96 10.26
CA ALA A 137 6.45 13.06 11.46
C ALA A 137 5.62 12.85 12.74
N GLY A 138 4.40 13.39 12.78
CA GLY A 138 3.43 13.22 13.87
C GLY A 138 3.02 11.77 14.10
N LYS A 139 3.12 10.92 13.07
CA LYS A 139 2.87 9.48 13.21
C LYS A 139 3.91 8.78 14.08
N ILE A 140 5.13 9.33 14.14
CA ILE A 140 6.21 8.85 14.99
C ILE A 140 6.01 9.38 16.42
N HIS A 141 5.88 10.70 16.55
CA HIS A 141 5.63 11.38 17.83
C HIS A 141 5.02 12.77 17.61
N SER A 142 4.09 13.18 18.47
CA SER A 142 3.41 14.49 18.38
C SER A 142 4.38 15.67 18.40
N ASP A 143 5.50 15.56 19.11
CA ASP A 143 6.52 16.60 19.18
C ASP A 143 7.22 16.80 17.83
N PHE A 144 7.39 15.75 17.04
CA PHE A 144 7.97 15.84 15.69
C PHE A 144 7.10 16.66 14.75
N GLU A 145 5.77 16.55 14.87
CA GLU A 145 4.84 17.38 14.12
C GLU A 145 4.90 18.84 14.56
N ARG A 146 4.82 19.09 15.86
CA ARG A 146 4.85 20.47 16.42
C ARG A 146 6.14 21.20 16.13
N GLY A 147 7.27 20.51 16.32
CA GLY A 147 8.60 21.07 16.14
C GLY A 147 9.17 20.91 14.72
N PHE A 148 8.38 20.45 13.74
CA PHE A 148 8.86 20.15 12.39
C PHE A 148 9.58 21.34 11.75
N ILE A 149 10.82 21.12 11.31
CA ILE A 149 11.65 22.10 10.60
C ILE A 149 11.72 21.71 9.12
N ARG A 150 12.22 20.52 8.82
CA ARG A 150 12.40 19.98 7.47
C ARG A 150 12.55 18.46 7.53
N ALA A 151 12.42 17.83 6.37
CA ALA A 151 12.69 16.41 6.17
C ALA A 151 13.84 16.21 5.20
N SER A 152 14.74 15.28 5.51
CA SER A 152 15.72 14.77 4.56
C SER A 152 15.16 13.48 3.98
N VAL A 153 14.97 13.43 2.67
CA VAL A 153 14.24 12.37 1.97
C VAL A 153 15.11 11.73 0.90
N ILE A 154 15.17 10.40 0.89
CA ILE A 154 15.77 9.58 -0.16
C ILE A 154 14.72 8.54 -0.57
N ALA A 155 14.56 8.28 -1.86
CA ALA A 155 13.71 7.18 -2.28
C ALA A 155 14.40 5.83 -1.98
N TYR A 156 13.63 4.84 -1.50
CA TYR A 156 14.16 3.49 -1.23
C TYR A 156 14.84 2.88 -2.45
N SER A 157 14.25 3.07 -3.63
CA SER A 157 14.82 2.61 -4.90
C SER A 157 16.20 3.20 -5.21
N ASP A 158 16.45 4.46 -4.78
CA ASP A 158 17.75 5.09 -4.96
C ASP A 158 18.79 4.51 -3.99
N LEU A 159 18.39 4.17 -2.76
CA LEU A 159 19.26 3.47 -1.81
C LEU A 159 19.58 2.06 -2.28
N GLU A 160 18.58 1.30 -2.70
CA GLU A 160 18.74 -0.06 -3.21
C GLU A 160 19.67 -0.11 -4.43
N ALA A 161 19.51 0.83 -5.39
CA ALA A 161 20.35 0.93 -6.57
C ALA A 161 21.83 1.29 -6.25
N HIS A 162 22.12 1.70 -5.01
CA HIS A 162 23.45 2.06 -4.53
C HIS A 162 23.90 1.22 -3.33
N ASP A 163 23.40 -0.01 -3.22
CA ASP A 163 23.74 -0.97 -2.15
C ASP A 163 23.63 -0.37 -0.73
N PHE A 164 22.65 0.53 -0.54
CA PHE A 164 22.41 1.27 0.71
C PHE A 164 23.57 2.16 1.17
N ASP A 165 24.44 2.58 0.24
CA ASP A 165 25.50 3.55 0.52
C ASP A 165 24.95 4.99 0.51
N TYR A 166 24.64 5.52 1.69
CA TYR A 166 24.16 6.90 1.89
C TYR A 166 25.15 7.96 1.38
N ALA A 167 26.46 7.70 1.43
CA ALA A 167 27.46 8.64 0.96
C ALA A 167 27.44 8.74 -0.57
N ALA A 168 27.31 7.61 -1.25
CA ALA A 168 27.17 7.56 -2.71
C ALA A 168 25.88 8.24 -3.18
N VAL A 169 24.75 7.97 -2.53
CA VAL A 169 23.44 8.59 -2.83
C VAL A 169 23.50 10.11 -2.64
N LYS A 170 24.12 10.58 -1.56
CA LYS A 170 24.30 12.01 -1.28
C LYS A 170 25.23 12.68 -2.29
N ALA A 171 26.34 12.04 -2.66
CA ALA A 171 27.28 12.57 -3.66
C ALA A 171 26.63 12.74 -5.03
N LYS A 172 25.63 11.90 -5.36
CA LYS A 172 24.85 11.99 -6.60
C LYS A 172 23.68 12.99 -6.51
N GLY A 173 23.48 13.65 -5.36
CA GLY A 173 22.41 14.64 -5.18
C GLY A 173 21.00 14.04 -5.09
N LEU A 174 20.86 12.74 -4.80
CA LEU A 174 19.58 12.05 -4.69
C LEU A 174 18.91 12.27 -3.32
N GLN A 175 19.68 12.73 -2.32
CA GLN A 175 19.14 13.17 -1.03
C GLN A 175 18.51 14.55 -1.17
N ARG A 176 17.21 14.65 -0.92
CA ARG A 176 16.42 15.87 -1.04
C ARG A 176 16.15 16.46 0.35
N THR A 177 16.11 17.80 0.43
CA THR A 177 15.63 18.49 1.62
C THR A 177 14.26 19.06 1.33
N GLU A 178 13.26 18.64 2.08
CA GLU A 178 11.86 18.94 1.84
C GLU A 178 11.24 19.73 3.02
N GLY A 179 10.34 20.63 2.70
CA GLY A 179 9.65 21.49 3.66
C GLY A 179 8.29 20.95 4.10
N LYS A 180 7.51 21.82 4.77
CA LYS A 180 6.19 21.48 5.34
C LYS A 180 5.14 21.04 4.31
N GLU A 181 5.25 21.53 3.09
CA GLU A 181 4.29 21.23 2.01
C GLU A 181 4.60 19.92 1.25
N TYR A 182 5.71 19.27 1.57
CA TYR A 182 6.07 18.02 0.92
C TYR A 182 5.06 16.93 1.20
N VAL A 183 4.53 16.34 0.14
CA VAL A 183 3.65 15.17 0.20
C VAL A 183 4.50 13.92 0.15
N VAL A 184 4.47 13.14 1.21
CA VAL A 184 5.26 11.91 1.35
C VAL A 184 4.83 10.88 0.30
N LYS A 185 5.81 10.21 -0.30
CA LYS A 185 5.61 9.15 -1.29
C LYS A 185 5.84 7.78 -0.66
N ASP A 186 5.27 6.76 -1.28
CA ASP A 186 5.52 5.38 -0.89
C ASP A 186 6.98 5.00 -1.10
N GLY A 187 7.59 4.37 -0.09
CA GLY A 187 9.00 4.01 -0.11
C GLY A 187 9.98 5.17 0.13
N ASP A 188 9.52 6.36 0.55
CA ASP A 188 10.45 7.40 1.00
C ASP A 188 11.15 6.96 2.29
N VAL A 189 12.47 7.06 2.33
CA VAL A 189 13.30 6.94 3.56
C VAL A 189 13.53 8.35 4.08
N ILE A 190 13.02 8.63 5.29
CA ILE A 190 12.91 10.00 5.79
C ILE A 190 13.59 10.15 7.15
N GLU A 191 14.45 11.17 7.26
CA GLU A 191 14.94 11.70 8.52
C GLU A 191 14.27 13.05 8.79
N PHE A 192 13.51 13.14 9.88
CA PHE A 192 12.85 14.38 10.29
C PHE A 192 13.74 15.21 11.19
N LEU A 193 13.93 16.49 10.83
CA LEU A 193 14.57 17.47 11.69
C LEU A 193 13.49 18.30 12.37
N PHE A 194 13.53 18.34 13.67
CA PHE A 194 12.57 19.04 14.51
C PHE A 194 13.27 19.73 15.69
N ASN A 195 12.60 20.72 16.26
CA ASN A 195 13.03 21.41 17.48
C ASN A 195 11.82 21.56 18.40
N VAL A 196 11.97 21.09 19.65
CA VAL A 196 10.93 21.12 20.71
C VAL A 196 11.42 21.90 21.89
#